data_8632350866e5b85e4dfc24e6de114c48
#
_entry.id   8632350866e5b85e4dfc24e6de114c48
#
_cell.length_a   1.000
_cell.length_b   1.000
_cell.length_c   1.000
_cell.angle_alpha   90.00
_cell.angle_beta   90.00
_cell.angle_gamma   90.00
#
_symmetry.space_group_name_H-M   'P 1'
#
loop_
_entity.id
_entity.type
_entity.pdbx_description
1 polymer ?
#
loop_
_entity_poly.entity_id
_entity_poly.type
_entity_poly.pdbx_seq_one_letter_code
_entity_poly.pdbx_strand_id
1 'polypeptide(L)'
;MIKSINMKVAETDHADWVNTEAALARLGVARQTLYAYVSRGLVRVRANEADPRRSLYDPRSIDALLERRHRGRARQAVAASTIDFGEPVLASRITRIANGTLLYRGQDAIELSHTATLEAAAALLWEAPEFPPQRPSVFVPGEPRSPIARCMRRVASLTGSAIWARSPTALHADAAALLRRIAEAACNARADGPVHLSMAHAWGVDAAGADLIRRALVLCADHELNASAFAVRVVASTGAALPACLLAGLAALSGPLHGGVTERVGACLAEPGMEADPRAVIAARLDRGEHVPGFGHRLYPDGDPRAAALLAPLAPGPWWQEMFGAVAELTGQRPNIDLALVALERVLHLPDGSALAIFAAGRTAGWIAHALEQRQDGRLIRPRASYPAPATPA
;
A
#
# COMPACT_ATOMS: atom_id res chain seq x y z
N MET A 1 9.40 35.65 65.49
CA MET A 1 10.08 36.53 64.55
C MET A 1 9.99 35.89 63.15
N ILE A 2 8.89 36.22 62.45
CA ILE A 2 8.58 35.65 61.13
C ILE A 2 9.02 36.68 60.09
N LYS A 3 10.04 36.36 59.30
CA LYS A 3 10.51 37.21 58.18
C LYS A 3 9.56 37.06 56.99
N SER A 4 8.86 38.16 56.66
CA SER A 4 8.15 38.31 55.40
C SER A 4 9.12 38.26 54.24
N ILE A 5 8.93 37.30 53.35
CA ILE A 5 9.63 37.29 52.04
C ILE A 5 8.73 38.05 51.05
N ASN A 6 9.13 39.28 50.79
CA ASN A 6 8.56 40.09 49.72
C ASN A 6 9.03 39.50 48.36
N MET A 7 8.14 38.79 47.71
CA MET A 7 8.32 38.35 46.32
C MET A 7 8.01 39.56 45.42
N LYS A 8 9.05 40.21 44.87
CA LYS A 8 8.90 41.19 43.82
C LYS A 8 8.27 40.54 42.62
N VAL A 9 7.02 40.91 42.32
CA VAL A 9 6.35 40.62 41.05
C VAL A 9 7.16 41.34 39.97
N ALA A 10 7.72 40.55 39.02
CA ALA A 10 8.46 41.09 37.90
C ALA A 10 7.57 41.98 37.03
N GLU A 11 8.06 43.13 36.71
CA GLU A 11 7.47 44.11 35.78
C GLU A 11 7.09 43.44 34.48
N THR A 12 5.82 43.49 34.15
CA THR A 12 5.25 42.98 32.89
C THR A 12 5.61 43.96 31.78
N ASP A 13 6.40 43.43 30.87
CA ASP A 13 6.71 43.89 29.52
C ASP A 13 5.45 44.49 28.85
N HIS A 14 5.50 45.78 28.53
CA HIS A 14 4.44 46.52 27.83
C HIS A 14 4.38 46.12 26.37
N ALA A 15 3.85 44.95 26.05
CA ALA A 15 3.39 44.65 24.71
C ALA A 15 2.17 45.57 24.42
N ASP A 16 2.25 46.38 23.36
CA ASP A 16 1.17 47.30 22.97
C ASP A 16 -0.14 46.52 22.67
N TRP A 17 -1.04 46.53 23.65
CA TRP A 17 -2.37 45.89 23.51
C TRP A 17 -3.15 46.54 22.37
N VAL A 18 -3.76 45.75 21.51
CA VAL A 18 -4.43 46.21 20.30
C VAL A 18 -5.92 46.40 20.55
N ASN A 19 -6.54 47.36 19.87
CA ASN A 19 -7.99 47.59 19.93
C ASN A 19 -8.76 46.53 19.14
N THR A 20 -10.11 46.54 19.23
CA THR A 20 -10.98 45.58 18.57
C THR A 20 -10.77 45.51 17.07
N GLU A 21 -10.62 46.68 16.40
CA GLU A 21 -10.46 46.74 14.92
C GLU A 21 -9.15 46.10 14.47
N ALA A 22 -8.05 46.43 15.16
CA ALA A 22 -6.75 45.84 14.90
C ALA A 22 -6.74 44.30 15.19
N ALA A 23 -7.41 43.87 16.25
CA ALA A 23 -7.54 42.45 16.57
C ALA A 23 -8.34 41.68 15.49
N LEU A 24 -9.44 42.26 15.00
CA LEU A 24 -10.26 41.69 13.91
C LEU A 24 -9.48 41.63 12.58
N ALA A 25 -8.79 42.72 12.23
CA ALA A 25 -7.97 42.76 11.02
C ALA A 25 -6.84 41.72 11.06
N ARG A 26 -6.15 41.58 12.20
CA ARG A 26 -5.04 40.63 12.38
C ARG A 26 -5.50 39.16 12.35
N LEU A 27 -6.67 38.87 12.94
CA LEU A 27 -7.23 37.50 12.95
C LEU A 27 -7.98 37.15 11.66
N GLY A 28 -8.41 38.13 10.87
CA GLY A 28 -9.23 37.91 9.69
C GLY A 28 -10.59 37.28 10.00
N VAL A 29 -11.26 37.72 11.08
CA VAL A 29 -12.52 37.14 11.55
C VAL A 29 -13.59 38.18 11.87
N ALA A 30 -14.85 37.77 11.90
CA ALA A 30 -15.96 38.62 12.34
C ALA A 30 -15.93 38.84 13.87
N ARG A 31 -16.54 39.95 14.33
CA ARG A 31 -16.58 40.34 15.75
C ARG A 31 -17.10 39.26 16.68
N GLN A 32 -18.16 38.54 16.25
CA GLN A 32 -18.72 37.42 17.03
C GLN A 32 -17.70 36.30 17.25
N THR A 33 -16.86 36.00 16.26
CA THR A 33 -15.81 35.00 16.36
C THR A 33 -14.70 35.42 17.31
N LEU A 34 -14.32 36.71 17.35
CA LEU A 34 -13.36 37.22 18.30
C LEU A 34 -13.89 37.05 19.73
N TYR A 35 -15.17 37.38 19.98
CA TYR A 35 -15.77 37.18 21.31
C TYR A 35 -15.83 35.70 21.69
N ALA A 36 -16.09 34.80 20.77
CA ALA A 36 -16.02 33.36 21.02
C ALA A 36 -14.60 32.89 21.36
N TYR A 37 -13.56 33.51 20.79
CA TYR A 37 -12.15 33.19 21.17
C TYR A 37 -11.82 33.70 22.57
N VAL A 38 -12.32 34.87 22.95
CA VAL A 38 -12.15 35.43 24.30
C VAL A 38 -12.87 34.53 25.33
N SER A 39 -14.14 34.19 25.10
CA SER A 39 -14.91 33.34 26.01
C SER A 39 -14.32 31.94 26.23
N ARG A 40 -13.58 31.43 25.24
CA ARG A 40 -12.83 30.17 25.30
C ARG A 40 -11.42 30.31 25.85
N GLY A 41 -11.02 31.49 26.31
CA GLY A 41 -9.68 31.75 26.81
C GLY A 41 -8.54 31.68 25.78
N LEU A 42 -8.86 31.70 24.48
CA LEU A 42 -7.90 31.62 23.39
C LEU A 42 -7.23 32.98 23.07
N VAL A 43 -7.92 34.08 23.37
CA VAL A 43 -7.43 35.46 23.23
C VAL A 43 -7.65 36.16 24.56
N ARG A 44 -6.61 36.77 25.12
CA ARG A 44 -6.69 37.54 26.37
C ARG A 44 -7.23 38.94 26.07
N VAL A 45 -8.08 39.43 26.97
CA VAL A 45 -8.72 40.74 26.86
C VAL A 45 -8.58 41.51 28.19
N ARG A 46 -8.47 42.82 28.14
CA ARG A 46 -8.58 43.74 29.28
C ARG A 46 -9.41 44.95 28.91
N ALA A 47 -9.94 45.65 29.89
CA ALA A 47 -10.55 46.97 29.68
C ALA A 47 -9.49 47.99 29.28
N ASN A 48 -9.85 48.97 28.44
CA ASN A 48 -8.99 50.11 28.16
C ASN A 48 -9.07 51.11 29.33
N GLU A 49 -7.96 51.44 29.93
CA GLU A 49 -7.91 52.36 31.10
C GLU A 49 -8.39 53.78 30.75
N ALA A 50 -8.18 54.21 29.46
CA ALA A 50 -8.65 55.53 29.01
C ALA A 50 -10.13 55.56 28.60
N ASP A 51 -10.76 54.44 28.28
CA ASP A 51 -12.17 54.27 27.95
C ASP A 51 -12.66 52.87 28.33
N PRO A 52 -13.23 52.69 29.52
CA PRO A 52 -13.66 51.36 30.02
C PRO A 52 -14.72 50.68 29.20
N ARG A 53 -15.37 51.37 28.23
CA ARG A 53 -16.32 50.79 27.28
C ARG A 53 -15.65 50.08 26.10
N ARG A 54 -14.31 50.24 25.98
CA ARG A 54 -13.50 49.62 24.92
C ARG A 54 -12.62 48.51 25.52
N SER A 55 -12.50 47.43 24.76
CA SER A 55 -11.63 46.30 25.12
C SER A 55 -10.29 46.39 24.35
N LEU A 56 -9.23 45.97 25.04
CA LEU A 56 -7.90 45.78 24.46
C LEU A 56 -7.58 44.28 24.49
N TYR A 57 -6.91 43.81 23.44
CA TYR A 57 -6.59 42.40 23.21
C TYR A 57 -5.08 42.19 23.19
N ASP A 58 -4.63 41.12 23.82
CA ASP A 58 -3.20 40.76 23.88
C ASP A 58 -2.71 40.26 22.52
N PRO A 59 -1.76 40.98 21.85
CA PRO A 59 -1.25 40.56 20.54
C PRO A 59 -0.53 39.20 20.59
N ARG A 60 0.12 38.84 21.69
CA ARG A 60 0.81 37.56 21.83
C ARG A 60 -0.17 36.38 21.80
N SER A 61 -1.35 36.54 22.41
CA SER A 61 -2.39 35.51 22.36
C SER A 61 -3.03 35.39 20.96
N ILE A 62 -3.13 36.52 20.25
CA ILE A 62 -3.58 36.55 18.84
C ILE A 62 -2.58 35.81 17.95
N ASP A 63 -1.29 36.07 18.07
CA ASP A 63 -0.24 35.43 17.29
C ASP A 63 -0.16 33.93 17.57
N ALA A 64 -0.22 33.54 18.83
CA ALA A 64 -0.26 32.11 19.20
C ALA A 64 -1.48 31.39 18.60
N LEU A 65 -2.62 32.06 18.48
CA LEU A 65 -3.81 31.51 17.83
C LEU A 65 -3.64 31.40 16.32
N LEU A 66 -3.05 32.40 15.67
CA LEU A 66 -2.71 32.38 14.25
C LEU A 66 -1.72 31.27 13.91
N GLU A 67 -0.64 31.12 14.69
CA GLU A 67 0.32 30.02 14.51
C GLU A 67 -0.33 28.65 14.67
N ARG A 68 -1.27 28.47 15.62
CA ARG A 68 -2.04 27.24 15.75
C ARG A 68 -2.88 26.94 14.50
N ARG A 69 -3.51 27.99 13.94
CA ARG A 69 -4.31 27.87 12.70
C ARG A 69 -3.43 27.53 11.50
N HIS A 70 -2.26 28.18 11.36
CA HIS A 70 -1.29 27.88 10.30
C HIS A 70 -0.74 26.46 10.41
N ARG A 71 -0.34 26.01 11.62
CA ARG A 71 0.11 24.63 11.87
C ARG A 71 -1.00 23.62 11.60
N GLY A 72 -2.25 23.94 11.91
CA GLY A 72 -3.41 23.10 11.60
C GLY A 72 -3.64 22.94 10.09
N ARG A 73 -3.56 24.04 9.32
CA ARG A 73 -3.71 24.03 7.84
C ARG A 73 -2.53 23.33 7.16
N ALA A 74 -1.30 23.57 7.59
CA ALA A 74 -0.13 22.88 7.07
C ALA A 74 -0.21 21.38 7.33
N ARG A 75 -0.59 20.95 8.54
CA ARG A 75 -0.81 19.52 8.88
C ARG A 75 -1.93 18.90 8.04
N GLN A 76 -2.99 19.64 7.73
CA GLN A 76 -4.09 19.14 6.93
C GLN A 76 -3.69 19.02 5.45
N ALA A 77 -2.91 19.96 4.92
CA ALA A 77 -2.35 19.88 3.58
C ALA A 77 -1.34 18.72 3.46
N VAL A 78 -0.44 18.57 4.44
CA VAL A 78 0.47 17.42 4.53
C VAL A 78 -0.31 16.11 4.63
N ALA A 79 -1.32 16.03 5.51
CA ALA A 79 -2.13 14.82 5.66
C ALA A 79 -2.95 14.50 4.39
N ALA A 80 -3.38 15.48 3.62
CA ALA A 80 -4.06 15.26 2.35
C ALA A 80 -3.09 14.74 1.27
N SER A 81 -1.87 15.27 1.21
CA SER A 81 -0.84 14.79 0.27
C SER A 81 -0.28 13.41 0.62
N THR A 82 -0.32 13.02 1.91
CA THR A 82 0.17 11.70 2.35
C THR A 82 -0.71 10.52 1.95
N ILE A 83 -1.96 10.75 1.56
CA ILE A 83 -2.84 9.69 1.04
C ILE A 83 -2.60 9.47 -0.45
N ASP A 84 -2.00 10.45 -1.13
CA ASP A 84 -1.56 10.32 -2.51
C ASP A 84 -0.29 9.45 -2.62
N PHE A 85 0.03 9.06 -3.83
CA PHE A 85 1.14 8.15 -4.09
C PHE A 85 2.49 8.80 -3.73
N GLY A 86 3.25 8.16 -2.82
CA GLY A 86 4.67 8.46 -2.61
C GLY A 86 5.08 8.98 -1.24
N GLU A 87 4.15 9.44 -0.40
CA GLU A 87 4.47 9.91 0.95
C GLU A 87 4.33 8.80 2.01
N PRO A 88 5.35 8.55 2.87
CA PRO A 88 5.29 7.51 3.90
C PRO A 88 4.24 7.83 4.97
N VAL A 89 3.22 7.00 5.12
CA VAL A 89 2.15 7.17 6.13
C VAL A 89 2.31 6.29 7.36
N LEU A 90 3.01 5.15 7.23
CA LEU A 90 3.25 4.19 8.31
C LEU A 90 4.71 3.72 8.30
N ALA A 91 5.30 3.58 9.47
CA ALA A 91 6.60 2.90 9.59
C ALA A 91 6.42 1.40 9.36
N SER A 92 7.34 0.81 8.61
CA SER A 92 7.42 -0.64 8.37
C SER A 92 8.87 -1.08 8.28
N ARG A 93 9.17 -2.30 8.76
CA ARG A 93 10.48 -2.93 8.62
C ARG A 93 10.47 -4.10 7.62
N ILE A 94 9.33 -4.34 6.97
CA ILE A 94 9.12 -5.49 6.10
C ILE A 94 9.88 -5.31 4.79
N THR A 95 9.59 -4.22 4.08
CA THR A 95 10.14 -3.95 2.77
C THR A 95 10.59 -2.49 2.66
N ARG A 96 11.68 -2.27 1.96
CA ARG A 96 12.16 -0.95 1.58
C ARG A 96 12.50 -0.92 0.10
N ILE A 97 12.08 0.15 -0.58
CA ILE A 97 12.50 0.48 -1.94
C ILE A 97 13.41 1.71 -1.84
N ALA A 98 14.66 1.58 -2.24
CA ALA A 98 15.63 2.65 -2.21
C ALA A 98 16.57 2.55 -3.41
N ASN A 99 16.75 3.67 -4.14
CA ASN A 99 17.63 3.75 -5.31
C ASN A 99 17.33 2.64 -6.35
N GLY A 100 16.05 2.35 -6.59
CA GLY A 100 15.62 1.32 -7.52
C GLY A 100 15.77 -0.13 -7.02
N THR A 101 16.28 -0.35 -5.81
CA THR A 101 16.45 -1.68 -5.21
C THR A 101 15.31 -2.03 -4.28
N LEU A 102 14.75 -3.22 -4.43
CA LEU A 102 13.72 -3.79 -3.57
C LEU A 102 14.37 -4.68 -2.51
N LEU A 103 14.17 -4.37 -1.23
CA LEU A 103 14.77 -5.09 -0.11
C LEU A 103 13.68 -5.70 0.79
N TYR A 104 13.73 -7.00 1.04
CA TYR A 104 12.93 -7.72 2.03
C TYR A 104 13.73 -7.86 3.32
N ARG A 105 13.32 -7.20 4.41
CA ARG A 105 14.07 -7.21 5.68
C ARG A 105 15.57 -6.89 5.50
N GLY A 106 15.90 -6.01 4.54
CA GLY A 106 17.28 -5.62 4.24
C GLY A 106 18.02 -6.53 3.26
N GLN A 107 17.44 -7.65 2.81
CA GLN A 107 18.01 -8.55 1.80
C GLN A 107 17.43 -8.19 0.43
N ASP A 108 18.26 -8.19 -0.61
CA ASP A 108 17.85 -7.89 -1.97
C ASP A 108 16.87 -8.95 -2.48
N ALA A 109 15.66 -8.51 -2.89
CA ALA A 109 14.61 -9.39 -3.35
C ALA A 109 14.94 -10.06 -4.70
N ILE A 110 15.74 -9.39 -5.55
CA ILE A 110 16.20 -9.96 -6.82
C ILE A 110 17.16 -11.09 -6.56
N GLU A 111 18.17 -10.88 -5.70
CA GLU A 111 19.10 -11.93 -5.30
C GLU A 111 18.37 -13.10 -4.62
N LEU A 112 17.45 -12.83 -3.71
CA LEU A 112 16.59 -13.86 -3.11
C LEU A 112 15.84 -14.68 -4.17
N SER A 113 15.34 -14.03 -5.23
CA SER A 113 14.60 -14.70 -6.29
C SER A 113 15.43 -15.73 -7.06
N HIS A 114 16.75 -15.68 -7.00
CA HIS A 114 17.60 -16.65 -7.70
C HIS A 114 17.53 -18.05 -7.07
N THR A 115 17.39 -18.15 -5.75
CA THR A 115 17.48 -19.43 -5.04
C THR A 115 16.38 -19.69 -4.02
N ALA A 116 15.79 -18.63 -3.42
CA ALA A 116 14.81 -18.78 -2.37
C ALA A 116 13.46 -19.29 -2.92
N THR A 117 12.72 -20.03 -2.09
CA THR A 117 11.30 -20.35 -2.33
C THR A 117 10.41 -19.28 -1.72
N LEU A 118 9.10 -19.29 -2.07
CA LEU A 118 8.13 -18.42 -1.43
C LEU A 118 8.07 -18.65 0.09
N GLU A 119 8.22 -19.89 0.52
CA GLU A 119 8.23 -20.27 1.93
C GLU A 119 9.43 -19.66 2.67
N ALA A 120 10.62 -19.67 2.05
CA ALA A 120 11.80 -19.04 2.62
C ALA A 120 11.64 -17.51 2.68
N ALA A 121 11.14 -16.90 1.63
CA ALA A 121 10.82 -15.46 1.60
C ALA A 121 9.75 -15.10 2.66
N ALA A 122 8.73 -15.94 2.83
CA ALA A 122 7.70 -15.75 3.85
C ALA A 122 8.28 -15.84 5.26
N ALA A 123 9.13 -16.82 5.55
CA ALA A 123 9.80 -16.95 6.84
C ALA A 123 10.65 -15.71 7.16
N LEU A 124 11.40 -15.19 6.18
CA LEU A 124 12.15 -13.95 6.31
C LEU A 124 11.24 -12.76 6.63
N LEU A 125 10.17 -12.55 5.84
CA LEU A 125 9.25 -11.44 6.00
C LEU A 125 8.51 -11.47 7.35
N TRP A 126 8.21 -12.67 7.88
CA TRP A 126 7.52 -12.86 9.16
C TRP A 126 8.45 -12.86 10.37
N GLU A 127 9.77 -12.80 10.16
CA GLU A 127 10.78 -13.01 11.22
C GLU A 127 10.59 -14.36 11.94
N ALA A 128 10.15 -15.38 11.17
CA ALA A 128 10.05 -16.73 11.65
C ALA A 128 11.41 -17.44 11.46
N PRO A 129 11.87 -18.26 12.41
CA PRO A 129 13.16 -18.98 12.29
C PRO A 129 13.16 -19.91 11.08
N GLU A 130 12.03 -20.51 10.76
CA GLU A 130 11.80 -21.34 9.58
C GLU A 130 10.32 -21.27 9.15
N PHE A 131 10.04 -21.66 7.91
CA PHE A 131 8.65 -21.78 7.45
C PHE A 131 7.99 -23.00 8.12
N PRO A 132 6.83 -22.84 8.78
CA PRO A 132 6.20 -23.91 9.52
C PRO A 132 5.83 -25.11 8.65
N PRO A 133 5.95 -26.35 9.16
CA PRO A 133 5.61 -27.56 8.42
C PRO A 133 4.15 -27.60 8.00
N GLN A 134 3.87 -28.37 6.94
CA GLN A 134 2.53 -28.51 6.43
C GLN A 134 1.66 -29.27 7.42
N ARG A 135 0.52 -28.67 7.77
CA ARG A 135 -0.53 -29.37 8.52
C ARG A 135 -1.45 -30.09 7.55
N PRO A 136 -1.95 -31.29 7.88
CA PRO A 136 -2.97 -31.93 7.07
C PRO A 136 -4.16 -31.00 6.82
N SER A 137 -4.54 -30.83 5.57
CA SER A 137 -5.71 -30.04 5.17
C SER A 137 -6.52 -30.78 4.12
N VAL A 138 -7.83 -30.53 4.13
CA VAL A 138 -8.71 -31.06 3.07
C VAL A 138 -8.69 -30.01 1.95
N PHE A 139 -8.23 -30.41 0.78
CA PHE A 139 -8.40 -29.62 -0.44
C PHE A 139 -9.87 -29.67 -0.87
N VAL A 140 -10.43 -28.49 -1.13
CA VAL A 140 -11.79 -28.34 -1.67
C VAL A 140 -11.66 -27.66 -3.02
N PRO A 141 -11.92 -28.37 -4.13
CA PRO A 141 -11.93 -27.81 -5.47
C PRO A 141 -12.88 -26.60 -5.52
N GLY A 142 -12.42 -25.51 -6.15
CA GLY A 142 -13.27 -24.36 -6.43
C GLY A 142 -14.02 -24.55 -7.75
N GLU A 143 -15.16 -23.86 -7.89
CA GLU A 143 -15.81 -23.73 -9.21
C GLU A 143 -14.85 -23.07 -10.21
N PRO A 144 -15.03 -23.30 -11.53
CA PRO A 144 -14.26 -22.65 -12.59
C PRO A 144 -14.59 -21.14 -12.63
N ARG A 145 -13.92 -20.38 -11.79
CA ARG A 145 -14.00 -18.91 -11.69
C ARG A 145 -12.60 -18.34 -11.74
N SER A 146 -12.47 -17.02 -11.83
CA SER A 146 -11.16 -16.36 -11.77
C SER A 146 -10.41 -16.78 -10.51
N PRO A 147 -9.06 -16.88 -10.57
CA PRO A 147 -8.22 -17.25 -9.42
C PRO A 147 -8.51 -16.40 -8.18
N ILE A 148 -8.66 -15.09 -8.36
CA ILE A 148 -8.93 -14.16 -7.25
C ILE A 148 -10.28 -14.45 -6.57
N ALA A 149 -11.31 -14.78 -7.34
CA ALA A 149 -12.63 -15.11 -6.80
C ALA A 149 -12.61 -16.43 -5.99
N ARG A 150 -11.81 -17.43 -6.42
CA ARG A 150 -11.59 -18.67 -5.66
C ARG A 150 -10.87 -18.37 -4.34
N CYS A 151 -9.79 -17.56 -4.38
CA CYS A 151 -9.05 -17.14 -3.19
C CYS A 151 -9.96 -16.41 -2.20
N MET A 152 -10.75 -15.43 -2.66
CA MET A 152 -11.67 -14.67 -1.79
C MET A 152 -12.67 -15.60 -1.10
N ARG A 153 -13.33 -16.51 -1.84
CA ARG A 153 -14.28 -17.46 -1.24
C ARG A 153 -13.61 -18.37 -0.23
N ARG A 154 -12.42 -18.89 -0.57
CA ARG A 154 -11.67 -19.76 0.34
C ARG A 154 -11.33 -19.06 1.65
N VAL A 155 -10.86 -17.83 1.57
CA VAL A 155 -10.49 -17.05 2.76
C VAL A 155 -11.73 -16.63 3.55
N ALA A 156 -12.81 -16.19 2.88
CA ALA A 156 -14.07 -15.81 3.52
C ALA A 156 -14.65 -16.96 4.38
N SER A 157 -14.54 -18.21 3.92
CA SER A 157 -15.00 -19.38 4.69
C SER A 157 -14.22 -19.63 5.99
N LEU A 158 -13.09 -18.92 6.19
CA LEU A 158 -12.20 -19.08 7.34
C LEU A 158 -12.27 -17.90 8.31
N THR A 159 -13.08 -16.87 8.03
CA THR A 159 -13.09 -15.62 8.82
C THR A 159 -13.72 -15.76 10.20
N GLY A 160 -14.51 -16.80 10.46
CA GLY A 160 -15.28 -16.96 11.70
C GLY A 160 -14.53 -17.54 12.91
N SER A 161 -13.23 -17.90 12.80
CA SER A 161 -12.58 -18.78 13.79
C SER A 161 -11.30 -18.22 14.43
N ALA A 162 -11.09 -16.90 14.52
CA ALA A 162 -9.78 -16.44 14.90
C ALA A 162 -9.69 -15.79 16.26
N ILE A 163 -8.90 -16.38 17.10
CA ILE A 163 -8.42 -15.83 18.36
C ILE A 163 -6.98 -15.37 18.18
N TRP A 164 -6.75 -14.06 18.28
CA TRP A 164 -5.41 -13.48 18.19
C TRP A 164 -4.53 -13.74 19.43
N ALA A 165 -5.05 -14.31 20.51
CA ALA A 165 -4.32 -14.63 21.73
C ALA A 165 -3.47 -15.90 21.61
N ARG A 166 -2.81 -16.12 20.44
CA ARG A 166 -1.95 -17.28 20.19
C ARG A 166 -0.47 -16.91 20.36
N SER A 167 0.34 -17.91 20.70
CA SER A 167 1.80 -17.76 20.69
C SER A 167 2.32 -17.41 19.29
N PRO A 168 3.49 -16.74 19.16
CA PRO A 168 4.08 -16.45 17.86
C PRO A 168 4.21 -17.69 16.95
N THR A 169 4.65 -18.83 17.50
CA THR A 169 4.76 -20.09 16.78
C THR A 169 3.42 -20.58 16.22
N ALA A 170 2.33 -20.47 17.00
CA ALA A 170 1.00 -20.85 16.55
C ALA A 170 0.49 -19.91 15.45
N LEU A 171 0.79 -18.61 15.56
CA LEU A 171 0.44 -17.62 14.52
C LEU A 171 1.18 -17.89 13.21
N HIS A 172 2.48 -18.17 13.26
CA HIS A 172 3.24 -18.53 12.06
C HIS A 172 2.69 -19.81 11.41
N ALA A 173 2.31 -20.81 12.22
CA ALA A 173 1.70 -22.03 11.69
C ALA A 173 0.34 -21.79 11.02
N ASP A 174 -0.50 -20.92 11.59
CA ASP A 174 -1.76 -20.51 10.97
C ASP A 174 -1.52 -19.68 9.70
N ALA A 175 -0.53 -18.80 9.71
CA ALA A 175 -0.09 -18.02 8.56
C ALA A 175 0.37 -18.92 7.39
N ALA A 176 1.21 -19.92 7.68
CA ALA A 176 1.68 -20.88 6.70
C ALA A 176 0.51 -21.71 6.11
N ALA A 177 -0.42 -22.12 6.95
CA ALA A 177 -1.62 -22.81 6.49
C ALA A 177 -2.49 -21.94 5.56
N LEU A 178 -2.65 -20.65 5.88
CA LEU A 178 -3.41 -19.70 5.05
C LEU A 178 -2.73 -19.44 3.72
N LEU A 179 -1.40 -19.23 3.71
CA LEU A 179 -0.63 -19.05 2.46
C LEU A 179 -0.83 -20.25 1.52
N ARG A 180 -0.68 -21.47 2.02
CA ARG A 180 -0.92 -22.68 1.22
C ARG A 180 -2.35 -22.77 0.69
N ARG A 181 -3.37 -22.45 1.51
CA ARG A 181 -4.79 -22.48 1.10
C ARG A 181 -5.10 -21.45 0.02
N ILE A 182 -4.43 -20.27 0.05
CA ILE A 182 -4.56 -19.28 -1.02
C ILE A 182 -3.89 -19.79 -2.29
N ALA A 183 -2.70 -20.40 -2.20
CA ALA A 183 -2.03 -21.00 -3.34
C ALA A 183 -2.87 -22.14 -3.95
N GLU A 184 -3.45 -23.02 -3.14
CA GLU A 184 -4.38 -24.07 -3.58
C GLU A 184 -5.58 -23.48 -4.32
N ALA A 185 -6.20 -22.43 -3.78
CA ALA A 185 -7.34 -21.78 -4.41
C ALA A 185 -6.93 -21.03 -5.70
N ALA A 186 -5.74 -20.46 -5.73
CA ALA A 186 -5.20 -19.76 -6.90
C ALA A 186 -4.99 -20.69 -8.09
N CYS A 187 -4.33 -21.84 -7.90
CA CYS A 187 -4.13 -22.83 -8.97
C CYS A 187 -5.24 -23.88 -9.07
N ASN A 188 -6.24 -23.84 -8.19
CA ASN A 188 -7.33 -24.84 -8.10
C ASN A 188 -6.83 -26.28 -7.97
N ALA A 189 -5.73 -26.50 -7.28
CA ALA A 189 -5.13 -27.80 -7.06
C ALA A 189 -4.56 -27.91 -5.64
N ARG A 190 -4.36 -29.14 -5.17
CA ARG A 190 -3.76 -29.38 -3.87
C ARG A 190 -2.28 -28.96 -3.84
N ALA A 191 -1.86 -28.30 -2.78
CA ALA A 191 -0.46 -27.91 -2.57
C ALA A 191 0.24 -28.98 -1.69
N ASP A 192 0.84 -29.97 -2.33
CA ASP A 192 1.67 -30.96 -1.69
C ASP A 192 3.16 -30.59 -1.87
N GLY A 193 3.77 -30.00 -0.85
CA GLY A 193 5.15 -29.50 -0.89
C GLY A 193 5.27 -27.99 -1.15
N PRO A 194 6.39 -27.51 -1.72
CA PRO A 194 6.61 -26.11 -2.05
C PRO A 194 5.57 -25.56 -3.04
N VAL A 195 5.09 -24.35 -2.81
CA VAL A 195 4.01 -23.73 -3.58
C VAL A 195 4.30 -23.73 -5.08
N HIS A 196 5.52 -23.36 -5.49
CA HIS A 196 5.89 -23.30 -6.91
C HIS A 196 5.84 -24.67 -7.59
N LEU A 197 6.24 -25.75 -6.91
CA LEU A 197 6.17 -27.11 -7.44
C LEU A 197 4.71 -27.57 -7.56
N SER A 198 3.89 -27.24 -6.57
CA SER A 198 2.45 -27.56 -6.59
C SER A 198 1.72 -26.83 -7.73
N MET A 199 2.04 -25.55 -7.96
CA MET A 199 1.49 -24.78 -9.08
C MET A 199 1.98 -25.31 -10.42
N ALA A 200 3.28 -25.61 -10.56
CA ALA A 200 3.85 -26.17 -11.78
C ALA A 200 3.22 -27.53 -12.12
N HIS A 201 3.07 -28.40 -11.14
CA HIS A 201 2.39 -29.69 -11.31
C HIS A 201 0.91 -29.52 -11.76
N ALA A 202 0.20 -28.59 -11.11
CA ALA A 202 -1.19 -28.29 -11.44
C ALA A 202 -1.38 -27.79 -12.87
N TRP A 203 -0.39 -27.09 -13.41
CA TRP A 203 -0.40 -26.50 -14.75
C TRP A 203 0.37 -27.32 -15.80
N GLY A 204 0.94 -28.44 -15.43
CA GLY A 204 1.65 -29.33 -16.35
C GLY A 204 2.98 -28.78 -16.87
N VAL A 205 3.66 -27.93 -16.10
CA VAL A 205 4.96 -27.33 -16.48
C VAL A 205 6.12 -28.16 -15.96
N ASP A 206 7.22 -28.13 -16.71
CA ASP A 206 8.47 -28.80 -16.38
C ASP A 206 9.26 -28.11 -15.24
N ALA A 207 10.43 -28.66 -14.92
CA ALA A 207 11.28 -28.13 -13.85
C ALA A 207 11.80 -26.72 -14.14
N ALA A 208 12.04 -26.37 -15.40
CA ALA A 208 12.48 -25.03 -15.79
C ALA A 208 11.34 -24.01 -15.61
N GLY A 209 10.14 -24.34 -16.04
CA GLY A 209 8.94 -23.54 -15.79
C GLY A 209 8.61 -23.41 -14.30
N ALA A 210 8.81 -24.48 -13.51
CA ALA A 210 8.64 -24.44 -12.06
C ALA A 210 9.63 -23.45 -11.40
N ASP A 211 10.87 -23.34 -11.87
CA ASP A 211 11.84 -22.35 -11.37
C ASP A 211 11.43 -20.92 -11.70
N LEU A 212 10.88 -20.67 -12.89
CA LEU A 212 10.34 -19.36 -13.27
C LEU A 212 9.15 -18.97 -12.40
N ILE A 213 8.24 -19.90 -12.11
CA ILE A 213 7.12 -19.68 -11.16
C ILE A 213 7.67 -19.39 -9.76
N ARG A 214 8.69 -20.11 -9.30
CA ARG A 214 9.36 -19.87 -8.01
C ARG A 214 9.90 -18.43 -7.92
N ARG A 215 10.62 -17.98 -8.94
CA ARG A 215 11.15 -16.61 -9.04
C ARG A 215 10.03 -15.58 -8.99
N ALA A 216 8.99 -15.77 -9.79
CA ALA A 216 7.84 -14.88 -9.85
C ALA A 216 7.14 -14.74 -8.49
N LEU A 217 6.95 -15.85 -7.77
CA LEU A 217 6.36 -15.85 -6.42
C LEU A 217 7.20 -15.04 -5.43
N VAL A 218 8.53 -15.20 -5.44
CA VAL A 218 9.44 -14.44 -4.55
C VAL A 218 9.43 -12.95 -4.91
N LEU A 219 9.50 -12.59 -6.19
CA LEU A 219 9.48 -11.20 -6.66
C LEU A 219 8.15 -10.49 -6.35
N CYS A 220 7.06 -11.25 -6.22
CA CYS A 220 5.74 -10.73 -5.85
C CYS A 220 5.48 -10.73 -4.34
N ALA A 221 6.37 -11.30 -3.51
CA ALA A 221 6.08 -11.57 -2.10
C ALA A 221 5.71 -10.32 -1.31
N ASP A 222 6.37 -9.19 -1.54
CA ASP A 222 5.94 -7.91 -0.99
C ASP A 222 6.39 -6.71 -1.85
N HIS A 223 5.80 -5.54 -1.59
CA HIS A 223 6.16 -4.30 -2.30
C HIS A 223 5.71 -3.08 -1.48
N GLU A 224 6.30 -2.89 -0.31
CA GLU A 224 5.98 -1.81 0.63
C GLU A 224 4.47 -1.67 0.94
N LEU A 225 4.06 -0.47 1.33
CA LEU A 225 2.68 -0.15 1.68
C LEU A 225 1.84 0.17 0.42
N ASN A 226 1.75 -0.78 -0.51
CA ASN A 226 0.82 -0.65 -1.63
C ASN A 226 -0.66 -0.73 -1.17
N ALA A 227 -1.60 -0.46 -2.07
CA ALA A 227 -3.03 -0.39 -1.73
C ALA A 227 -3.56 -1.64 -1.00
N SER A 228 -3.16 -2.84 -1.42
CA SER A 228 -3.61 -4.08 -0.77
C SER A 228 -2.94 -4.31 0.60
N ALA A 229 -1.65 -3.99 0.73
CA ALA A 229 -0.94 -4.07 2.01
C ALA A 229 -1.51 -3.05 3.02
N PHE A 230 -1.86 -1.85 2.55
CA PHE A 230 -2.52 -0.85 3.39
C PHE A 230 -3.91 -1.30 3.85
N ALA A 231 -4.72 -1.86 2.96
CA ALA A 231 -6.02 -2.44 3.30
C ALA A 231 -5.90 -3.54 4.38
N VAL A 232 -4.90 -4.42 4.23
CA VAL A 232 -4.56 -5.44 5.24
C VAL A 232 -4.23 -4.80 6.59
N ARG A 233 -3.38 -3.76 6.62
CA ARG A 233 -3.00 -3.08 7.88
C ARG A 233 -4.18 -2.38 8.53
N VAL A 234 -5.05 -1.74 7.75
CA VAL A 234 -6.28 -1.11 8.27
C VAL A 234 -7.14 -2.16 8.99
N VAL A 235 -7.41 -3.30 8.35
CA VAL A 235 -8.21 -4.38 8.94
C VAL A 235 -7.49 -5.01 10.14
N ALA A 236 -6.19 -5.27 10.06
CA ALA A 236 -5.40 -5.81 11.16
C ALA A 236 -5.39 -4.87 12.39
N SER A 237 -5.39 -3.55 12.17
CA SER A 237 -5.40 -2.54 13.23
C SER A 237 -6.66 -2.56 14.09
N THR A 238 -7.76 -3.12 13.58
CA THR A 238 -9.02 -3.31 14.33
C THR A 238 -9.02 -4.54 15.23
N GLY A 239 -7.96 -5.36 15.20
CA GLY A 239 -7.91 -6.65 15.88
C GLY A 239 -8.64 -7.78 15.13
N ALA A 240 -9.01 -7.58 13.87
CA ALA A 240 -9.66 -8.60 13.05
C ALA A 240 -8.72 -9.79 12.78
N ALA A 241 -9.31 -10.95 12.59
CA ALA A 241 -8.60 -12.19 12.35
C ALA A 241 -7.74 -12.16 11.06
N LEU A 242 -6.65 -12.93 11.04
CA LEU A 242 -5.75 -12.99 9.89
C LEU A 242 -6.47 -13.32 8.57
N PRO A 243 -7.44 -14.27 8.50
CA PRO A 243 -8.22 -14.47 7.27
C PRO A 243 -8.98 -13.22 6.81
N ALA A 244 -9.54 -12.42 7.74
CA ALA A 244 -10.24 -11.18 7.38
C ALA A 244 -9.27 -10.12 6.83
N CYS A 245 -8.05 -10.04 7.37
CA CYS A 245 -6.99 -9.17 6.84
C CYS A 245 -6.62 -9.58 5.39
N LEU A 246 -6.46 -10.88 5.13
CA LEU A 246 -6.13 -11.39 3.80
C LEU A 246 -7.28 -11.18 2.81
N LEU A 247 -8.53 -11.29 3.26
CA LEU A 247 -9.69 -10.99 2.41
C LEU A 247 -9.70 -9.53 1.96
N ALA A 248 -9.34 -8.60 2.84
CA ALA A 248 -9.19 -7.19 2.48
C ALA A 248 -8.06 -6.96 1.44
N GLY A 249 -6.93 -7.65 1.61
CA GLY A 249 -5.83 -7.65 0.63
C GLY A 249 -6.25 -8.16 -0.74
N LEU A 250 -6.95 -9.30 -0.78
CA LEU A 250 -7.49 -9.90 -2.01
C LEU A 250 -8.52 -8.98 -2.67
N ALA A 251 -9.41 -8.35 -1.88
CA ALA A 251 -10.40 -7.41 -2.39
C ALA A 251 -9.73 -6.20 -3.05
N ALA A 252 -8.72 -5.60 -2.42
CA ALA A 252 -7.96 -4.50 -3.02
C ALA A 252 -7.16 -4.96 -4.26
N LEU A 253 -6.60 -6.18 -4.24
CA LEU A 253 -5.85 -6.73 -5.37
C LEU A 253 -6.73 -6.93 -6.60
N SER A 254 -8.02 -7.25 -6.45
CA SER A 254 -8.94 -7.46 -7.57
C SER A 254 -9.24 -6.18 -8.38
N GLY A 255 -8.86 -5.00 -7.87
CA GLY A 255 -9.13 -3.74 -8.52
C GLY A 255 -8.32 -3.56 -9.82
N PRO A 256 -8.90 -2.92 -10.88
CA PRO A 256 -8.26 -2.74 -12.20
C PRO A 256 -7.04 -1.82 -12.19
N LEU A 257 -6.83 -1.06 -11.10
CA LEU A 257 -5.65 -0.21 -10.88
C LEU A 257 -4.58 -0.88 -10.01
N HIS A 258 -4.77 -2.16 -9.67
CA HIS A 258 -3.83 -2.97 -8.90
C HIS A 258 -3.63 -4.33 -9.58
N GLY A 259 -3.89 -5.48 -8.95
CA GLY A 259 -3.67 -6.79 -9.58
C GLY A 259 -4.48 -7.05 -10.85
N GLY A 260 -5.65 -6.42 -11.02
CA GLY A 260 -6.42 -6.42 -12.26
C GLY A 260 -5.71 -5.78 -13.47
N VAL A 261 -4.51 -5.20 -13.29
CA VAL A 261 -3.65 -4.76 -14.42
C VAL A 261 -3.24 -5.95 -15.28
N THR A 262 -3.02 -7.15 -14.72
CA THR A 262 -2.69 -8.35 -15.50
C THR A 262 -3.77 -8.71 -16.52
N GLU A 263 -5.06 -8.57 -16.16
CA GLU A 263 -6.18 -8.78 -17.09
C GLU A 263 -6.21 -7.71 -18.18
N ARG A 264 -5.90 -6.45 -17.84
CA ARG A 264 -5.80 -5.36 -18.83
C ARG A 264 -4.63 -5.56 -19.79
N VAL A 265 -3.50 -6.07 -19.31
CA VAL A 265 -2.37 -6.46 -20.16
C VAL A 265 -2.81 -7.55 -21.13
N GLY A 266 -3.44 -8.61 -20.63
CA GLY A 266 -3.97 -9.70 -21.45
C GLY A 266 -4.93 -9.20 -22.54
N ALA A 267 -5.85 -8.28 -22.20
CA ALA A 267 -6.79 -7.67 -23.15
C ALA A 267 -6.05 -6.80 -24.19
N CYS A 268 -5.05 -6.01 -23.80
CA CYS A 268 -4.25 -5.22 -24.72
C CYS A 268 -3.49 -6.12 -25.71
N LEU A 269 -2.90 -7.22 -25.23
CA LEU A 269 -2.20 -8.18 -26.12
C LEU A 269 -3.13 -8.97 -27.04
N ALA A 270 -4.44 -8.97 -26.77
CA ALA A 270 -5.45 -9.60 -27.62
C ALA A 270 -6.09 -8.62 -28.63
N GLU A 271 -5.66 -7.36 -28.68
CA GLU A 271 -6.18 -6.38 -29.65
C GLU A 271 -5.89 -6.83 -31.10
N PRO A 272 -6.84 -6.63 -32.03
CA PRO A 272 -6.66 -6.98 -33.42
C PRO A 272 -5.41 -6.32 -34.01
N GLY A 273 -4.60 -7.13 -34.72
CA GLY A 273 -3.36 -6.68 -35.32
C GLY A 273 -2.13 -6.71 -34.41
N MET A 274 -2.28 -6.93 -33.10
CA MET A 274 -1.16 -6.92 -32.14
C MET A 274 -0.08 -7.96 -32.48
N GLU A 275 -0.47 -9.13 -32.99
CA GLU A 275 0.50 -10.18 -33.39
C GLU A 275 1.27 -9.82 -34.67
N ALA A 276 0.62 -9.11 -35.59
CA ALA A 276 1.20 -8.78 -36.91
C ALA A 276 2.06 -7.51 -36.87
N ASP A 277 1.64 -6.47 -36.15
CA ASP A 277 2.33 -5.19 -36.03
C ASP A 277 2.03 -4.56 -34.66
N PRO A 278 2.75 -4.97 -33.62
CA PRO A 278 2.56 -4.44 -32.29
C PRO A 278 2.82 -2.92 -32.22
N ARG A 279 3.75 -2.41 -33.07
CA ARG A 279 4.08 -0.99 -33.11
C ARG A 279 2.90 -0.13 -33.58
N ALA A 280 2.24 -0.53 -34.64
CA ALA A 280 1.10 0.19 -35.18
C ALA A 280 -0.07 0.19 -34.22
N VAL A 281 -0.37 -0.95 -33.55
CA VAL A 281 -1.44 -1.04 -32.57
C VAL A 281 -1.16 -0.18 -31.34
N ILE A 282 0.08 -0.20 -30.84
CA ILE A 282 0.49 0.63 -29.72
C ILE A 282 0.41 2.12 -30.06
N ALA A 283 0.90 2.53 -31.24
CA ALA A 283 0.81 3.91 -31.69
C ALA A 283 -0.65 4.38 -31.79
N ALA A 284 -1.52 3.61 -32.41
CA ALA A 284 -2.94 3.92 -32.52
C ALA A 284 -3.64 4.02 -31.15
N ARG A 285 -3.21 3.21 -30.19
CA ARG A 285 -3.69 3.28 -28.80
C ARG A 285 -3.28 4.59 -28.13
N LEU A 286 -2.03 4.99 -28.28
CA LEU A 286 -1.50 6.25 -27.72
C LEU A 286 -2.16 7.47 -28.37
N ASP A 287 -2.43 7.43 -29.69
CA ASP A 287 -3.15 8.50 -30.42
C ASP A 287 -4.59 8.71 -29.89
N ARG A 288 -5.20 7.66 -29.33
CA ARG A 288 -6.51 7.77 -28.64
C ARG A 288 -6.38 8.27 -27.20
N GLY A 289 -5.17 8.58 -26.72
CA GLY A 289 -4.92 9.00 -25.33
C GLY A 289 -4.96 7.85 -24.31
N GLU A 290 -4.89 6.61 -24.76
CA GLU A 290 -4.92 5.44 -23.91
C GLU A 290 -3.51 5.04 -23.45
N HIS A 291 -3.38 4.57 -22.22
CA HIS A 291 -2.10 4.03 -21.71
C HIS A 291 -1.87 2.59 -22.17
N VAL A 292 -0.60 2.21 -22.32
CA VAL A 292 -0.21 0.82 -22.53
C VAL A 292 -0.06 0.14 -21.15
N PRO A 293 -0.95 -0.80 -20.80
CA PRO A 293 -0.89 -1.46 -19.49
C PRO A 293 0.33 -2.37 -19.39
N GLY A 294 0.88 -2.52 -18.18
CA GLY A 294 2.05 -3.36 -17.95
C GLY A 294 3.39 -2.67 -18.21
N PHE A 295 3.39 -1.36 -18.48
CA PHE A 295 4.61 -0.56 -18.68
C PHE A 295 4.67 0.60 -17.69
N GLY A 296 5.91 0.95 -17.30
CA GLY A 296 6.20 2.00 -16.34
C GLY A 296 5.86 1.64 -14.91
N HIS A 297 6.57 2.25 -13.96
CA HIS A 297 6.30 2.12 -12.54
C HIS A 297 6.80 3.36 -11.79
N ARG A 298 5.94 4.00 -11.00
CA ARG A 298 6.29 5.27 -10.32
C ARG A 298 7.50 5.18 -9.38
N LEU A 299 7.70 4.02 -8.74
CA LEU A 299 8.84 3.79 -7.83
C LEU A 299 10.11 3.34 -8.58
N TYR A 300 10.01 3.02 -9.87
CA TYR A 300 11.12 2.57 -10.71
C TYR A 300 11.13 3.33 -12.03
N PRO A 301 11.55 4.60 -12.04
CA PRO A 301 11.53 5.42 -13.26
C PRO A 301 12.41 4.86 -14.38
N ASP A 302 13.50 4.17 -14.01
CA ASP A 302 14.45 3.55 -14.95
C ASP A 302 14.07 2.13 -15.38
N GLY A 303 12.93 1.60 -14.87
CA GLY A 303 12.42 0.25 -15.15
C GLY A 303 12.29 -0.60 -13.89
N ASP A 304 11.29 -1.49 -13.89
CA ASP A 304 10.99 -2.37 -12.75
C ASP A 304 12.02 -3.54 -12.67
N PRO A 305 12.89 -3.60 -11.63
CA PRO A 305 13.91 -4.62 -11.54
C PRO A 305 13.31 -6.03 -11.40
N ARG A 306 12.10 -6.16 -10.87
CA ARG A 306 11.38 -7.44 -10.75
C ARG A 306 11.03 -7.99 -12.14
N ALA A 307 10.54 -7.11 -13.02
CA ALA A 307 10.23 -7.47 -14.40
C ALA A 307 11.51 -7.90 -15.15
N ALA A 308 12.59 -7.14 -15.02
CA ALA A 308 13.86 -7.48 -15.64
C ALA A 308 14.38 -8.85 -15.15
N ALA A 309 14.33 -9.11 -13.84
CA ALA A 309 14.77 -10.36 -13.21
C ALA A 309 13.95 -11.59 -13.65
N LEU A 310 12.66 -11.40 -13.97
CA LEU A 310 11.79 -12.48 -14.44
C LEU A 310 11.90 -12.67 -15.96
N LEU A 311 11.95 -11.59 -16.73
CA LEU A 311 11.99 -11.65 -18.20
C LEU A 311 13.33 -12.15 -18.75
N ALA A 312 14.45 -11.88 -18.05
CA ALA A 312 15.77 -12.33 -18.48
C ALA A 312 15.88 -13.87 -18.58
N PRO A 313 15.56 -14.67 -17.54
CA PRO A 313 15.58 -16.12 -17.65
C PRO A 313 14.41 -16.71 -18.44
N LEU A 314 13.26 -16.00 -18.54
CA LEU A 314 12.14 -16.39 -19.38
C LEU A 314 12.49 -16.33 -20.87
N ALA A 315 13.37 -15.39 -21.25
CA ALA A 315 13.85 -15.18 -22.61
C ALA A 315 12.71 -15.19 -23.65
N PRO A 316 11.68 -14.32 -23.52
CA PRO A 316 10.53 -14.34 -24.40
C PRO A 316 10.98 -14.06 -25.84
N GLY A 317 10.30 -14.69 -26.82
CA GLY A 317 10.68 -14.70 -28.21
C GLY A 317 10.72 -13.31 -28.89
N PRO A 318 11.12 -13.25 -30.18
CA PRO A 318 11.37 -11.99 -30.90
C PRO A 318 10.20 -11.01 -30.91
N TRP A 319 8.98 -11.50 -31.01
CA TRP A 319 7.76 -10.68 -30.94
C TRP A 319 7.66 -9.85 -29.66
N TRP A 320 8.00 -10.43 -28.51
CA TRP A 320 8.01 -9.71 -27.24
C TRP A 320 9.06 -8.60 -27.22
N GLN A 321 10.24 -8.87 -27.82
CA GLN A 321 11.32 -7.87 -27.89
C GLN A 321 10.90 -6.70 -28.78
N GLU A 322 10.23 -6.97 -29.91
CA GLU A 322 9.69 -5.96 -30.80
C GLU A 322 8.64 -5.09 -30.07
N MET A 323 7.70 -5.72 -29.37
CA MET A 323 6.68 -5.02 -28.61
C MET A 323 7.29 -4.18 -27.48
N PHE A 324 8.28 -4.70 -26.74
CA PHE A 324 8.96 -3.93 -25.69
C PHE A 324 9.72 -2.74 -26.30
N GLY A 325 10.39 -2.93 -27.43
CA GLY A 325 11.08 -1.89 -28.19
C GLY A 325 10.13 -0.79 -28.65
N ALA A 326 8.99 -1.17 -29.24
CA ALA A 326 7.97 -0.23 -29.69
C ALA A 326 7.43 0.66 -28.56
N VAL A 327 7.11 0.08 -27.41
CA VAL A 327 6.65 0.88 -26.24
C VAL A 327 7.76 1.77 -25.71
N ALA A 328 9.00 1.26 -25.62
CA ALA A 328 10.13 2.05 -25.12
C ALA A 328 10.43 3.26 -26.02
N GLU A 329 10.39 3.07 -27.35
CA GLU A 329 10.59 4.16 -28.32
C GLU A 329 9.47 5.21 -28.28
N LEU A 330 8.21 4.77 -28.17
CA LEU A 330 7.05 5.67 -28.22
C LEU A 330 6.78 6.38 -26.89
N THR A 331 7.14 5.78 -25.76
CA THR A 331 6.74 6.28 -24.42
C THR A 331 7.92 6.48 -23.45
N GLY A 332 9.08 5.94 -23.73
CA GLY A 332 10.20 5.85 -22.78
C GLY A 332 10.01 4.81 -21.66
N GLN A 333 8.87 4.12 -21.62
CA GLN A 333 8.53 3.20 -20.53
C GLN A 333 9.07 1.78 -20.78
N ARG A 334 9.38 1.08 -19.68
CA ARG A 334 9.85 -0.31 -19.69
C ARG A 334 8.81 -1.23 -19.06
N PRO A 335 8.86 -2.56 -19.35
CA PRO A 335 8.00 -3.55 -18.72
C PRO A 335 8.02 -3.46 -17.20
N ASN A 336 6.85 -3.64 -16.55
CA ASN A 336 6.74 -3.83 -15.13
C ASN A 336 6.37 -5.29 -14.78
N ILE A 337 6.26 -5.60 -13.48
CA ILE A 337 6.02 -6.97 -13.03
C ILE A 337 4.72 -7.56 -13.57
N ASP A 338 3.66 -6.75 -13.79
CA ASP A 338 2.39 -7.26 -14.29
C ASP A 338 2.53 -7.80 -15.72
N LEU A 339 3.26 -7.09 -16.59
CA LEU A 339 3.58 -7.57 -17.94
C LEU A 339 4.46 -8.80 -17.90
N ALA A 340 5.47 -8.83 -17.02
CA ALA A 340 6.36 -9.98 -16.90
C ALA A 340 5.61 -11.26 -16.47
N LEU A 341 4.61 -11.14 -15.61
CA LEU A 341 3.74 -12.25 -15.21
C LEU A 341 2.85 -12.72 -16.37
N VAL A 342 2.29 -11.80 -17.16
CA VAL A 342 1.52 -12.18 -18.35
C VAL A 342 2.40 -12.80 -19.43
N ALA A 343 3.63 -12.31 -19.60
CA ALA A 343 4.62 -12.95 -20.49
C ALA A 343 4.94 -14.37 -20.03
N LEU A 344 5.13 -14.59 -18.72
CA LEU A 344 5.33 -15.91 -18.12
C LEU A 344 4.13 -16.83 -18.42
N GLU A 345 2.89 -16.35 -18.19
CA GLU A 345 1.66 -17.09 -18.46
C GLU A 345 1.61 -17.57 -19.93
N ARG A 346 1.90 -16.67 -20.88
CA ARG A 346 1.82 -16.97 -22.30
C ARG A 346 2.97 -17.85 -22.81
N VAL A 347 4.20 -17.59 -22.37
CA VAL A 347 5.38 -18.35 -22.83
C VAL A 347 5.37 -19.78 -22.31
N LEU A 348 4.88 -20.00 -21.09
CA LEU A 348 4.74 -21.33 -20.50
C LEU A 348 3.38 -22.00 -20.82
N HIS A 349 2.53 -21.36 -21.62
CA HIS A 349 1.19 -21.83 -21.95
C HIS A 349 0.35 -22.19 -20.70
N LEU A 350 0.46 -21.36 -19.65
CA LEU A 350 -0.30 -21.56 -18.43
C LEU A 350 -1.81 -21.28 -18.65
N PRO A 351 -2.70 -21.83 -17.81
CA PRO A 351 -4.11 -21.48 -17.87
C PRO A 351 -4.36 -19.97 -17.69
N ASP A 352 -5.38 -19.46 -18.35
CA ASP A 352 -5.78 -18.05 -18.26
C ASP A 352 -5.96 -17.59 -16.81
N GLY A 353 -5.36 -16.47 -16.47
CA GLY A 353 -5.38 -15.90 -15.13
C GLY A 353 -4.30 -16.44 -14.18
N SER A 354 -3.37 -17.27 -14.69
CA SER A 354 -2.23 -17.73 -13.89
C SER A 354 -1.31 -16.60 -13.46
N ALA A 355 -1.19 -15.53 -14.25
CA ALA A 355 -0.46 -14.32 -13.87
C ALA A 355 -1.00 -13.72 -12.56
N LEU A 356 -2.31 -13.53 -12.46
CA LEU A 356 -2.96 -13.04 -11.23
C LEU A 356 -2.91 -14.07 -10.09
N ALA A 357 -2.97 -15.37 -10.42
CA ALA A 357 -2.84 -16.46 -9.45
C ALA A 357 -1.47 -16.44 -8.77
N ILE A 358 -0.38 -16.31 -9.55
CA ILE A 358 1.00 -16.19 -9.04
C ILE A 358 1.15 -14.92 -8.21
N PHE A 359 0.63 -13.79 -8.69
CA PHE A 359 0.67 -12.54 -7.96
C PHE A 359 -0.01 -12.67 -6.59
N ALA A 360 -1.24 -13.19 -6.54
CA ALA A 360 -2.01 -13.35 -5.30
C ALA A 360 -1.33 -14.30 -4.30
N ALA A 361 -0.82 -15.44 -4.79
CA ALA A 361 -0.12 -16.42 -3.95
C ALA A 361 1.18 -15.81 -3.37
N GLY A 362 2.00 -15.18 -4.21
CA GLY A 362 3.23 -14.52 -3.76
C GLY A 362 2.95 -13.43 -2.74
N ARG A 363 2.06 -12.50 -3.06
CA ARG A 363 1.74 -11.33 -2.22
C ARG A 363 1.13 -11.70 -0.87
N THR A 364 0.58 -12.88 -0.72
CA THR A 364 0.06 -13.37 0.56
C THR A 364 1.14 -13.39 1.64
N ALA A 365 2.40 -13.66 1.30
CA ALA A 365 3.52 -13.61 2.26
C ALA A 365 3.68 -12.21 2.87
N GLY A 366 3.69 -11.16 2.03
CA GLY A 366 3.76 -9.78 2.47
C GLY A 366 2.53 -9.32 3.25
N TRP A 367 1.32 -9.67 2.81
CA TRP A 367 0.10 -9.34 3.54
C TRP A 367 0.11 -9.91 4.96
N ILE A 368 0.57 -11.14 5.12
CA ILE A 368 0.71 -11.76 6.45
C ILE A 368 1.73 -10.99 7.28
N ALA A 369 2.90 -10.65 6.71
CA ALA A 369 3.91 -9.85 7.40
C ALA A 369 3.33 -8.51 7.88
N HIS A 370 2.62 -7.79 7.02
CA HIS A 370 1.96 -6.53 7.34
C HIS A 370 0.90 -6.67 8.44
N ALA A 371 0.10 -7.74 8.43
CA ALA A 371 -0.88 -8.00 9.47
C ALA A 371 -0.21 -8.31 10.83
N LEU A 372 0.87 -9.10 10.83
CA LEU A 372 1.65 -9.42 12.03
C LEU A 372 2.32 -8.17 12.61
N GLU A 373 2.97 -7.35 11.78
CA GLU A 373 3.61 -6.10 12.19
C GLU A 373 2.58 -5.11 12.76
N GLN A 374 1.42 -4.94 12.10
CA GLN A 374 0.35 -4.06 12.58
C GLN A 374 -0.20 -4.51 13.92
N ARG A 375 -0.31 -5.81 14.13
CA ARG A 375 -0.73 -6.36 15.42
C ARG A 375 0.29 -6.06 16.54
N GLN A 376 1.60 -6.17 16.25
CA GLN A 376 2.65 -5.83 17.21
C GLN A 376 2.64 -4.33 17.55
N ASP A 377 2.38 -3.45 16.56
CA ASP A 377 2.23 -2.01 16.76
C ASP A 377 1.03 -1.66 17.66
N GLY A 378 -0.06 -2.44 17.61
CA GLY A 378 -1.23 -2.32 18.47
C GLY A 378 -2.08 -1.06 18.27
N ARG A 379 -1.71 -0.16 17.36
CA ARG A 379 -2.42 1.11 17.11
C ARG A 379 -3.51 0.97 16.07
N LEU A 380 -4.69 1.53 16.34
CA LEU A 380 -5.77 1.61 15.38
C LEU A 380 -5.45 2.64 14.29
N ILE A 381 -5.53 2.22 13.03
CA ILE A 381 -5.44 3.12 11.86
C ILE A 381 -6.82 3.73 11.64
N ARG A 382 -6.97 5.00 12.04
CA ARG A 382 -8.23 5.75 11.91
C ARG A 382 -7.97 7.20 11.50
N PRO A 383 -7.76 7.48 10.22
CA PRO A 383 -7.66 8.85 9.73
C PRO A 383 -8.98 9.59 9.92
N ARG A 384 -8.91 10.93 9.93
CA ARG A 384 -10.08 11.81 9.98
C ARG A 384 -10.31 12.42 8.61
N ALA A 385 -11.58 12.51 8.21
CA ALA A 385 -11.96 13.28 7.04
C ALA A 385 -11.98 14.79 7.33
N SER A 386 -11.62 15.62 6.35
CA SER A 386 -11.94 17.04 6.34
C SER A 386 -13.25 17.25 5.56
N TYR A 387 -14.15 18.07 6.11
CA TYR A 387 -15.36 18.46 5.39
C TYR A 387 -15.06 19.77 4.65
N PRO A 388 -15.04 19.78 3.31
CA PRO A 388 -14.85 21.01 2.56
C PRO A 388 -16.04 21.93 2.79
N ALA A 389 -15.80 23.24 2.97
CA ALA A 389 -16.89 24.21 2.97
C ALA A 389 -17.63 24.15 1.61
N PRO A 390 -18.96 24.35 1.60
CA PRO A 390 -19.69 24.46 0.34
C PRO A 390 -19.03 25.54 -0.53
N ALA A 391 -18.84 25.23 -1.82
CA ALA A 391 -18.40 26.25 -2.76
C ALA A 391 -19.43 27.40 -2.71
N THR A 392 -18.98 28.61 -2.40
CA THR A 392 -19.86 29.79 -2.51
C THR A 392 -20.30 29.89 -3.97
N PRO A 393 -21.62 29.90 -4.29
CA PRO A 393 -22.04 30.11 -5.66
C PRO A 393 -21.46 31.46 -6.15
N ALA A 394 -20.86 31.41 -7.35
CA ALA A 394 -20.29 32.58 -8.01
C ALA A 394 -21.37 33.58 -8.41
#